data_c7e9f297e6a7cbe24be5aecc9686b155
#
_entry.id   c7e9f297e6a7cbe24be5aecc9686b155
#
_cell.length_a   1.000
_cell.length_b   1.000
_cell.length_c   1.000
_cell.angle_alpha   90.00
_cell.angle_beta   90.00
_cell.angle_gamma   90.00
#
_symmetry.space_group_name_H-M   'P 1'
#
loop_
_entity.id
_entity.type
_entity.pdbx_description
1 polymer ?
#
loop_
_entity_poly.entity_id
_entity_poly.type
_entity_poly.pdbx_seq_one_letter_code
_entity_poly.pdbx_strand_id
1 'polypeptide(L)'
;SVFNALYSQIHEIPRRSKWASRELAEFLKYCFNDNLDTQEIGGSYAGAFGYGQFIPSSFTSYSVDFNQNGVREPYSWEDVLGSIANYLRMNGYKPNSSDYSKKGDIYKSVYAYNHADNYVMAVLELTEKIRARVNQSNN
;
A
#
# COMPACT_ATOMS: atom_id res chain seq x y z
N SER A 1 -5.21 6.68 15.87
CA SER A 1 -4.39 7.27 14.79
C SER A 1 -3.20 6.38 14.45
N VAL A 2 -2.60 6.61 13.30
CA VAL A 2 -1.32 5.99 12.89
C VAL A 2 -0.24 6.25 13.94
N PHE A 3 -0.16 7.49 14.42
CA PHE A 3 0.78 7.88 15.47
C PHE A 3 0.65 6.99 16.70
N ASN A 4 -0.55 6.87 17.24
CA ASN A 4 -0.78 6.07 18.47
C ASN A 4 -0.47 4.59 18.25
N ALA A 5 -0.84 4.03 17.08
CA ALA A 5 -0.58 2.63 16.77
C ALA A 5 0.93 2.33 16.74
N LEU A 6 1.72 3.19 16.09
CA LEU A 6 3.17 3.01 16.01
C LEU A 6 3.87 3.32 17.36
N TYR A 7 3.42 4.37 18.05
CA TYR A 7 3.95 4.73 19.37
C TYR A 7 3.76 3.60 20.39
N SER A 8 2.56 3.01 20.48
CA SER A 8 2.32 1.86 21.35
C SER A 8 3.24 0.68 21.01
N GLN A 9 3.47 0.39 19.74
CA GLN A 9 4.36 -0.71 19.35
C GLN A 9 5.82 -0.47 19.74
N ILE A 10 6.27 0.79 19.77
CA ILE A 10 7.62 1.13 20.24
C ILE A 10 7.81 0.73 21.70
N HIS A 11 6.81 0.97 22.53
CA HIS A 11 6.90 0.79 23.97
C HIS A 11 6.44 -0.60 24.45
N GLU A 12 5.45 -1.18 23.82
CA GLU A 12 4.81 -2.40 24.28
C GLU A 12 5.32 -3.68 23.62
N ILE A 13 5.97 -3.57 22.42
CA ILE A 13 6.40 -4.73 21.66
C ILE A 13 7.91 -4.64 21.34
N PRO A 14 8.80 -5.11 22.24
CA PRO A 14 10.23 -4.96 22.07
C PRO A 14 10.78 -5.42 20.72
N ARG A 15 10.29 -6.55 20.19
CA ARG A 15 10.71 -7.08 18.87
C ARG A 15 10.35 -6.16 17.68
N ARG A 16 9.36 -5.30 17.84
CA ARG A 16 8.90 -4.35 16.80
C ARG A 16 9.38 -2.91 17.01
N SER A 17 9.92 -2.60 18.19
CA SER A 17 10.27 -1.24 18.58
C SER A 17 11.14 -0.53 17.55
N LYS A 18 12.21 -1.16 17.07
CA LYS A 18 13.10 -0.58 16.06
C LYS A 18 12.41 -0.35 14.71
N TRP A 19 11.54 -1.26 14.29
CA TRP A 19 10.75 -1.11 13.06
C TRP A 19 9.72 0.00 13.23
N ALA A 20 8.94 -0.02 14.30
CA ALA A 20 7.90 0.97 14.55
C ALA A 20 8.47 2.39 14.70
N SER A 21 9.67 2.55 15.29
CA SER A 21 10.35 3.84 15.36
C SER A 21 10.69 4.40 13.97
N ARG A 22 11.13 3.56 13.04
CA ARG A 22 11.40 3.98 11.66
C ARG A 22 10.11 4.37 10.92
N GLU A 23 9.06 3.57 11.06
CA GLU A 23 7.76 3.89 10.46
C GLU A 23 7.18 5.19 11.03
N LEU A 24 7.28 5.38 12.35
CA LEU A 24 6.84 6.63 12.99
C LEU A 24 7.63 7.83 12.48
N ALA A 25 8.93 7.72 12.30
CA ALA A 25 9.75 8.80 11.75
C ALA A 25 9.32 9.18 10.31
N GLU A 26 9.04 8.19 9.45
CA GLU A 26 8.53 8.43 8.09
C GLU A 26 7.14 9.08 8.12
N PHE A 27 6.26 8.62 9.02
CA PHE A 27 4.95 9.22 9.21
C PHE A 27 5.01 10.68 9.66
N LEU A 28 5.88 10.99 10.63
CA LEU A 28 6.07 12.37 11.13
C LEU A 28 6.63 13.28 10.04
N LYS A 29 7.56 12.80 9.21
CA LYS A 29 8.06 13.57 8.05
C LYS A 29 6.92 13.87 7.07
N TYR A 30 6.09 12.89 6.76
CA TYR A 30 4.93 13.10 5.88
C TYR A 30 4.00 14.17 6.46
N CYS A 31 3.58 14.02 7.72
CA CYS A 31 2.70 14.99 8.35
C CYS A 31 3.30 16.40 8.41
N PHE A 32 4.61 16.50 8.71
CA PHE A 32 5.31 17.78 8.77
C PHE A 32 5.35 18.48 7.40
N ASN A 33 5.69 17.74 6.34
CA ASN A 33 5.80 18.29 4.99
C ASN A 33 4.47 18.79 4.44
N ASP A 34 3.38 18.09 4.78
CA ASP A 34 2.04 18.40 4.28
C ASP A 34 1.18 19.17 5.30
N ASN A 35 1.80 19.65 6.41
CA ASN A 35 1.16 20.40 7.48
C ASN A 35 -0.09 19.71 8.05
N LEU A 36 0.00 18.41 8.32
CA LEU A 36 -1.09 17.58 8.81
C LEU A 36 -0.99 17.31 10.31
N ASP A 37 -2.14 17.22 10.99
CA ASP A 37 -2.18 16.78 12.38
C ASP A 37 -1.95 15.27 12.46
N THR A 38 -0.91 14.89 13.19
CA THR A 38 -0.52 13.49 13.38
C THR A 38 -1.57 12.65 14.10
N GLN A 39 -2.47 13.26 14.85
CA GLN A 39 -3.52 12.58 15.60
C GLN A 39 -4.79 12.33 14.79
N GLU A 40 -5.01 13.08 13.72
CA GLU A 40 -6.22 12.98 12.90
C GLU A 40 -6.15 11.86 11.85
N ILE A 41 -4.95 11.44 11.46
CA ILE A 41 -4.81 10.40 10.43
C ILE A 41 -5.09 9.01 11.02
N GLY A 42 -6.24 8.45 10.63
CA GLY A 42 -6.62 7.09 10.97
C GLY A 42 -5.73 6.04 10.32
N GLY A 43 -5.49 4.93 11.01
CA GLY A 43 -4.68 3.86 10.45
C GLY A 43 -4.93 2.51 11.12
N SER A 44 -4.37 1.46 10.52
CA SER A 44 -4.41 0.11 11.05
C SER A 44 -3.50 -0.06 12.27
N TYR A 45 -3.60 -1.21 12.94
CA TYR A 45 -2.67 -1.58 14.02
C TYR A 45 -1.20 -1.53 13.58
N ALA A 46 -0.89 -1.82 12.32
CA ALA A 46 0.46 -1.72 11.78
C ALA A 46 0.85 -0.30 11.32
N GLY A 47 -0.02 0.71 11.52
CA GLY A 47 0.21 2.07 11.06
C GLY A 47 -0.01 2.26 9.56
N ALA A 48 -0.67 1.32 8.88
CA ALA A 48 -1.05 1.50 7.48
C ALA A 48 -2.21 2.47 7.37
N PHE A 49 -2.21 3.36 6.37
CA PHE A 49 -3.18 4.43 6.22
C PHE A 49 -3.60 4.70 4.78
N GLY A 50 -4.63 5.51 4.61
CA GLY A 50 -5.21 5.83 3.32
C GLY A 50 -5.97 4.65 2.68
N TYR A 51 -6.55 4.85 1.51
CA TYR A 51 -7.29 3.80 0.79
C TYR A 51 -6.39 2.64 0.35
N GLY A 52 -5.13 2.91 0.04
CA GLY A 52 -4.14 1.89 -0.32
C GLY A 52 -3.54 1.14 0.86
N GLN A 53 -3.82 1.55 2.11
CA GLN A 53 -3.25 0.93 3.31
C GLN A 53 -1.73 0.74 3.25
N PHE A 54 -1.01 1.74 2.75
CA PHE A 54 0.44 1.77 2.83
C PHE A 54 0.91 2.06 4.24
N ILE A 55 1.93 1.33 4.70
CA ILE A 55 2.71 1.77 5.87
C ILE A 55 3.53 3.01 5.50
N PRO A 56 3.94 3.87 6.47
CA PRO A 56 4.59 5.15 6.18
C PRO A 56 5.80 5.05 5.24
N SER A 57 6.69 4.10 5.46
CA SER A 57 7.87 3.91 4.60
C SER A 57 7.49 3.50 3.16
N SER A 58 6.44 2.70 3.00
CA SER A 58 5.93 2.34 1.67
C SER A 58 5.26 3.53 0.99
N PHE A 59 4.50 4.33 1.72
CA PHE A 59 3.93 5.57 1.19
C PHE A 59 5.03 6.52 0.69
N THR A 60 6.04 6.77 1.50
CA THR A 60 7.20 7.61 1.12
C THR A 60 7.88 7.09 -0.16
N SER A 61 8.04 5.76 -0.29
CA SER A 61 8.83 5.16 -1.37
C SER A 61 8.05 4.97 -2.68
N TYR A 62 6.75 4.76 -2.62
CA TYR A 62 5.96 4.29 -3.76
C TYR A 62 4.79 5.19 -4.15
N SER A 63 4.38 6.14 -3.29
CA SER A 63 3.30 7.05 -3.65
C SER A 63 3.68 7.96 -4.80
N VAL A 64 2.71 8.22 -5.66
CA VAL A 64 2.82 9.10 -6.82
C VAL A 64 1.67 10.10 -6.82
N ASP A 65 1.95 11.30 -7.29
CA ASP A 65 0.94 12.30 -7.67
C ASP A 65 0.48 11.94 -9.09
N PHE A 66 -0.57 11.13 -9.19
CA PHE A 66 -1.04 10.61 -10.46
C PHE A 66 -1.93 11.61 -11.19
N ASN A 67 -2.69 12.43 -10.45
CA ASN A 67 -3.55 13.48 -11.01
C ASN A 67 -2.77 14.78 -11.30
N GLN A 68 -1.47 14.86 -10.93
CA GLN A 68 -0.56 15.98 -11.20
C GLN A 68 -1.00 17.31 -10.54
N ASN A 69 -1.63 17.23 -9.36
CA ASN A 69 -2.04 18.41 -8.60
C ASN A 69 -0.93 18.97 -7.68
N GLY A 70 0.23 18.32 -7.62
CA GLY A 70 1.39 18.69 -6.82
C GLY A 70 1.43 18.03 -5.43
N VAL A 71 0.45 17.21 -5.08
CA VAL A 71 0.33 16.52 -3.78
C VAL A 71 0.16 15.03 -4.00
N ARG A 72 0.69 14.21 -3.10
CA ARG A 72 0.48 12.75 -3.08
C ARG A 72 -0.54 12.42 -1.99
N GLU A 73 -1.78 12.19 -2.39
CA GLU A 73 -2.92 12.10 -1.49
C GLU A 73 -3.31 10.65 -1.19
N PRO A 74 -3.20 10.18 0.07
CA PRO A 74 -3.54 8.81 0.42
C PRO A 74 -5.05 8.52 0.41
N TYR A 75 -5.88 9.54 0.24
CA TYR A 75 -7.35 9.47 0.17
C TYR A 75 -7.92 9.91 -1.19
N SER A 76 -7.07 10.19 -2.18
CA SER A 76 -7.47 10.36 -3.59
C SER A 76 -7.38 9.01 -4.31
N TRP A 77 -8.47 8.59 -4.96
CA TRP A 77 -8.46 7.33 -5.73
C TRP A 77 -7.48 7.36 -6.90
N GLU A 78 -7.31 8.50 -7.55
CA GLU A 78 -6.35 8.67 -8.65
C GLU A 78 -4.92 8.36 -8.17
N ASP A 79 -4.49 9.02 -7.10
CA ASP A 79 -3.14 8.85 -6.56
C ASP A 79 -2.94 7.47 -5.95
N VAL A 80 -3.97 6.95 -5.27
CA VAL A 80 -3.89 5.62 -4.65
C VAL A 80 -3.76 4.53 -5.70
N LEU A 81 -4.53 4.56 -6.77
CA LEU A 81 -4.43 3.57 -7.85
C LEU A 81 -3.09 3.69 -8.59
N GLY A 82 -2.62 4.91 -8.86
CA GLY A 82 -1.30 5.16 -9.40
C GLY A 82 -0.18 4.64 -8.50
N SER A 83 -0.29 4.88 -7.20
CA SER A 83 0.67 4.42 -6.19
C SER A 83 0.71 2.90 -6.04
N ILE A 84 -0.45 2.22 -6.06
CA ILE A 84 -0.52 0.76 -6.05
C ILE A 84 0.13 0.19 -7.32
N ALA A 85 -0.18 0.75 -8.48
CA ALA A 85 0.42 0.33 -9.75
C ALA A 85 1.96 0.50 -9.73
N ASN A 86 2.44 1.64 -9.22
CA ASN A 86 3.87 1.90 -9.05
C ASN A 86 4.52 0.90 -8.08
N TYR A 87 3.88 0.61 -6.95
CA TYR A 87 4.35 -0.39 -5.98
C TYR A 87 4.51 -1.75 -6.65
N LEU A 88 3.47 -2.24 -7.33
CA LEU A 88 3.51 -3.54 -7.98
C LEU A 88 4.60 -3.60 -9.05
N ARG A 89 4.73 -2.55 -9.88
CA ARG A 89 5.78 -2.44 -10.91
C ARG A 89 7.18 -2.51 -10.30
N MET A 90 7.42 -1.76 -9.23
CA MET A 90 8.71 -1.74 -8.54
C MET A 90 9.04 -3.06 -7.83
N ASN A 91 8.02 -3.87 -7.53
CA ASN A 91 8.14 -5.21 -6.96
C ASN A 91 8.01 -6.34 -7.99
N GLY A 92 8.30 -6.04 -9.27
CA GLY A 92 8.49 -7.04 -10.32
C GLY A 92 7.27 -7.40 -11.14
N TYR A 93 6.13 -6.69 -10.96
CA TYR A 93 4.96 -6.88 -11.83
C TYR A 93 5.29 -6.50 -13.28
N LYS A 94 4.91 -7.39 -14.20
CA LYS A 94 5.04 -7.16 -15.64
C LYS A 94 3.65 -7.10 -16.27
N PRO A 95 3.25 -5.98 -16.90
CA PRO A 95 1.89 -5.78 -17.43
C PRO A 95 1.43 -6.85 -18.43
N ASN A 96 2.36 -7.41 -19.20
CA ASN A 96 2.08 -8.42 -20.22
C ASN A 96 2.28 -9.86 -19.73
N SER A 97 2.55 -10.06 -18.43
CA SER A 97 2.67 -11.40 -17.87
C SER A 97 1.30 -12.06 -17.72
N SER A 98 1.24 -13.33 -18.01
CA SER A 98 0.11 -14.22 -17.72
C SER A 98 0.48 -15.31 -16.70
N ASP A 99 1.64 -15.19 -16.06
CA ASP A 99 2.10 -16.17 -15.07
C ASP A 99 1.54 -15.83 -13.67
N TYR A 100 0.40 -16.44 -13.37
CA TYR A 100 -0.28 -16.34 -12.08
C TYR A 100 0.19 -17.44 -11.09
N SER A 101 1.17 -18.26 -11.46
CA SER A 101 1.70 -19.29 -10.56
C SER A 101 2.37 -18.70 -9.32
N LYS A 102 2.48 -19.49 -8.26
CA LYS A 102 3.15 -19.11 -6.99
C LYS A 102 4.60 -18.63 -7.16
N LYS A 103 5.25 -18.97 -8.28
CA LYS A 103 6.60 -18.54 -8.64
C LYS A 103 6.62 -17.39 -9.64
N GLY A 104 5.47 -17.06 -10.21
CA GLY A 104 5.30 -16.01 -11.21
C GLY A 104 5.52 -14.60 -10.67
N ASP A 105 5.77 -13.68 -11.57
CA ASP A 105 6.01 -12.27 -11.26
C ASP A 105 4.75 -11.56 -10.71
N ILE A 106 3.56 -11.91 -11.22
CA ILE A 106 2.29 -11.37 -10.73
C ILE A 106 2.08 -11.78 -9.27
N TYR A 107 2.21 -13.07 -8.96
CA TYR A 107 2.05 -13.57 -7.59
C TYR A 107 3.03 -12.88 -6.62
N LYS A 108 4.31 -12.82 -7.00
CA LYS A 108 5.36 -12.24 -6.15
C LYS A 108 5.16 -10.76 -5.88
N SER A 109 4.73 -9.99 -6.87
CA SER A 109 4.47 -8.56 -6.70
C SER A 109 3.29 -8.29 -5.77
N VAL A 110 2.22 -9.08 -5.86
CA VAL A 110 1.07 -8.99 -4.93
C VAL A 110 1.45 -9.48 -3.54
N TYR A 111 2.26 -10.55 -3.43
CA TYR A 111 2.76 -11.05 -2.16
C TYR A 111 3.67 -10.04 -1.45
N ALA A 112 4.45 -9.25 -2.19
CA ALA A 112 5.25 -8.16 -1.62
C ALA A 112 4.36 -7.09 -0.96
N TYR A 113 3.16 -6.84 -1.51
CA TYR A 113 2.21 -5.89 -0.94
C TYR A 113 1.61 -6.39 0.39
N ASN A 114 1.22 -7.65 0.44
CA ASN A 114 0.75 -8.30 1.66
C ASN A 114 1.26 -9.75 1.71
N HIS A 115 2.12 -10.04 2.68
CA HIS A 115 2.81 -11.32 2.84
C HIS A 115 1.88 -12.43 3.36
N ALA A 116 0.76 -12.65 2.66
CA ALA A 116 -0.21 -13.69 2.97
C ALA A 116 -0.73 -14.37 1.70
N ASP A 117 -0.50 -15.68 1.57
CA ASP A 117 -0.93 -16.45 0.41
C ASP A 117 -2.43 -16.34 0.13
N ASN A 118 -3.27 -16.37 1.16
CA ASN A 118 -4.72 -16.22 1.03
C ASN A 118 -5.12 -14.84 0.49
N TYR A 119 -4.41 -13.79 0.86
CA TYR A 119 -4.62 -12.45 0.30
C TYR A 119 -4.31 -12.44 -1.21
N VAL A 120 -3.16 -12.99 -1.59
CA VAL A 120 -2.76 -13.06 -3.01
C VAL A 120 -3.79 -13.84 -3.82
N MET A 121 -4.20 -15.01 -3.34
CA MET A 121 -5.20 -15.83 -4.02
C MET A 121 -6.53 -15.09 -4.20
N ALA A 122 -7.00 -14.40 -3.17
CA ALA A 122 -8.23 -13.59 -3.27
C ALA A 122 -8.12 -12.46 -4.30
N VAL A 123 -6.97 -11.75 -4.34
CA VAL A 123 -6.71 -10.69 -5.33
C VAL A 123 -6.68 -11.26 -6.74
N LEU A 124 -6.00 -12.38 -6.97
CA LEU A 124 -5.93 -13.01 -8.29
C LEU A 124 -7.30 -13.50 -8.77
N GLU A 125 -8.05 -14.18 -7.92
CA GLU A 125 -9.41 -14.64 -8.24
C GLU A 125 -10.35 -13.48 -8.58
N LEU A 126 -10.29 -12.40 -7.80
CA LEU A 126 -11.08 -11.19 -8.08
C LEU A 126 -10.69 -10.55 -9.41
N THR A 127 -9.39 -10.51 -9.71
CA THR A 127 -8.87 -9.97 -10.97
C THR A 127 -9.42 -10.74 -12.18
N GLU A 128 -9.44 -12.07 -12.11
CA GLU A 128 -9.99 -12.93 -13.17
C GLU A 128 -11.50 -12.69 -13.36
N LYS A 129 -12.26 -12.61 -12.26
CA LYS A 129 -13.71 -12.34 -12.30
C LYS A 129 -14.03 -10.98 -12.91
N ILE A 130 -13.28 -9.93 -12.52
CA ILE A 130 -13.45 -8.58 -13.07
C ILE A 130 -13.15 -8.58 -14.58
N ARG A 131 -12.03 -9.20 -15.00
CA ARG A 131 -11.63 -9.29 -16.41
C ARG A 131 -12.67 -10.01 -17.25
N ALA A 132 -13.20 -11.13 -16.76
CA ALA A 132 -14.25 -11.87 -17.46
C ALA A 132 -15.52 -11.02 -17.65
N ARG A 133 -15.91 -10.25 -16.62
CA ARG A 133 -17.10 -9.39 -16.68
C ARG A 133 -16.93 -8.21 -17.63
N VAL A 134 -15.77 -7.57 -17.62
CA VAL A 134 -15.48 -6.47 -18.57
C VAL A 134 -15.51 -6.96 -20.01
N ASN A 135 -14.94 -8.13 -20.30
CA ASN A 135 -14.96 -8.72 -21.64
C ASN A 135 -16.39 -9.07 -22.13
N GLN A 136 -17.28 -9.50 -21.22
CA GLN A 136 -18.68 -9.75 -21.55
C GLN A 136 -19.49 -8.48 -21.83
N SER A 137 -19.13 -7.35 -21.22
CA SER A 137 -19.84 -6.07 -21.40
C SER A 137 -19.43 -5.34 -22.67
N ASN A 138 -18.31 -5.75 -23.32
CA ASN A 138 -17.78 -5.16 -24.55
C ASN A 138 -18.15 -5.97 -25.82
N ASN A 139 -18.91 -7.05 -25.68
CA ASN A 139 -19.49 -7.86 -26.76
C ASN A 139 -21.01 -7.67 -26.82
#